data_443ad2de3522dc55c95fd20a34c70a57
#
_entry.id   443ad2de3522dc55c95fd20a34c70a57
#
_cell.length_a   1.000
_cell.length_b   1.000
_cell.length_c   1.000
_cell.angle_alpha   90.00
_cell.angle_beta   90.00
_cell.angle_gamma   90.00
#
_symmetry.space_group_name_H-M   'P 1'
#
loop_
_entity.id
_entity.type
_entity.pdbx_description
1 polymer ?
#
loop_
_entity_poly.entity_id
_entity_poly.type
_entity_poly.pdbx_seq_one_letter_code
_entity_poly.pdbx_strand_id
1 'polypeptide(L)'
;DFYHDPVKKCRLIISEDRNNFLLITLGWEDDVQVHGCLVHIEVIGDKIWIHRDGLEDGIANELVKAGIPKTQIVLGFHPPNIRPHTEFAVN
;
A
#
# COMPACT_ATOMS: atom_id res chain seq x y z
N ASP A 1 21.91 23.58 -3.48
CA ASP A 1 21.73 23.58 -2.39
C ASP A 1 21.67 22.28 -1.85
N PHE A 2 22.59 21.99 -1.25
CA PHE A 2 22.71 20.74 -0.84
C PHE A 2 21.66 20.38 -0.08
N TYR A 3 20.84 21.23 0.20
CA TYR A 3 19.89 20.92 0.81
C TYR A 3 18.83 20.65 0.18
N HIS A 4 18.73 20.49 -0.95
CA HIS A 4 17.81 20.20 -1.74
C HIS A 4 17.57 18.87 -1.70
N ASP A 5 17.09 18.38 -0.69
CA ASP A 5 16.56 17.18 -0.57
C ASP A 5 15.50 17.06 -1.46
N PRO A 6 15.35 16.10 -2.21
CA PRO A 6 14.21 15.86 -3.00
C PRO A 6 13.11 15.78 -2.03
N VAL A 7 12.08 16.42 -2.34
CA VAL A 7 11.06 16.66 -1.48
C VAL A 7 10.54 15.47 -0.79
N LYS A 8 10.32 14.37 -1.43
CA LYS A 8 9.79 13.18 -0.82
C LYS A 8 10.54 11.95 -1.28
N LYS A 9 10.75 11.03 -0.38
CA LYS A 9 11.39 9.78 -0.67
C LYS A 9 10.49 8.66 -0.21
N CYS A 10 10.58 7.51 -0.84
CA CYS A 10 9.84 6.34 -0.40
C CYS A 10 10.79 5.27 0.07
N ARG A 11 10.39 4.54 1.10
CA ARG A 11 11.18 3.43 1.63
C ARG A 11 10.29 2.22 1.73
N LEU A 12 10.77 1.09 1.22
CA LEU A 12 10.05 -0.16 1.36
C LEU A 12 10.53 -0.85 2.63
N ILE A 13 9.61 -1.18 3.50
CA ILE A 13 9.89 -1.87 4.75
C ILE A 13 9.21 -3.23 4.67
N ILE A 14 9.96 -4.27 4.92
CA ILE A 14 9.43 -5.64 4.90
C ILE A 14 9.62 -6.22 6.29
N SER A 15 8.57 -6.81 6.85
CA SER A 15 8.64 -7.41 8.17
C SER A 15 9.54 -8.64 8.15
N GLU A 16 9.96 -9.06 9.33
CA GLU A 16 10.88 -10.17 9.44
C GLU A 16 10.28 -11.44 8.87
N ASP A 17 8.99 -11.68 9.07
CA ASP A 17 8.32 -12.86 8.55
C ASP A 17 7.96 -12.71 7.07
N ARG A 18 8.25 -11.53 6.49
CA ARG A 18 7.99 -11.23 5.11
C ARG A 18 6.53 -11.28 4.70
N ASN A 19 5.63 -11.11 5.64
CA ASN A 19 4.20 -11.08 5.36
C ASN A 19 3.65 -9.66 5.36
N ASN A 20 4.40 -8.67 5.85
CA ASN A 20 3.96 -7.28 5.83
C ASN A 20 4.93 -6.44 5.00
N PHE A 21 4.38 -5.63 4.11
CA PHE A 21 5.15 -4.77 3.24
C PHE A 21 4.57 -3.37 3.38
N LEU A 22 5.42 -2.43 3.79
CA LEU A 22 4.97 -1.05 3.97
C LEU A 22 5.79 -0.14 3.08
N LEU A 23 5.12 0.79 2.43
CA LEU A 23 5.81 1.82 1.69
C LEU A 23 5.65 3.09 2.50
N ILE A 24 6.76 3.60 3.01
CA ILE A 24 6.77 4.78 3.85
C ILE A 24 7.24 5.96 3.03
N THR A 25 6.53 7.06 3.11
CA THR A 25 6.97 8.28 2.47
C THR A 25 7.57 9.18 3.54
N LEU A 26 8.69 9.80 3.23
CA LEU A 26 9.34 10.71 4.16
C LEU A 26 10.04 11.82 3.40
N GLY A 27 10.21 12.94 4.03
CA GLY A 27 10.85 14.09 3.43
C GLY A 27 10.35 15.39 4.01
N TRP A 28 10.55 16.44 3.27
CA TRP A 28 10.15 17.77 3.73
C TRP A 28 9.41 18.49 2.62
N GLU A 29 8.37 19.21 3.02
CA GLU A 29 7.62 19.98 2.09
C GLU A 29 7.61 21.35 2.68
N ASP A 30 8.41 22.26 2.18
CA ASP A 30 8.71 23.55 2.77
C ASP A 30 9.30 23.29 4.17
N ASP A 31 8.70 23.76 5.21
CA ASP A 31 9.23 23.56 6.53
C ASP A 31 8.49 22.48 7.28
N VAL A 32 7.66 21.70 6.60
CA VAL A 32 6.85 20.68 7.23
C VAL A 32 7.42 19.31 6.90
N GLN A 33 7.65 18.51 7.93
CA GLN A 33 8.12 17.15 7.71
C GLN A 33 6.97 16.27 7.24
N VAL A 34 7.21 15.52 6.19
CA VAL A 34 6.26 14.55 5.68
C VAL A 34 6.78 13.19 6.10
N HIS A 35 5.97 12.43 6.82
CA HIS A 35 6.36 11.09 7.23
C HIS A 35 5.09 10.29 7.46
N GLY A 36 4.89 9.26 6.69
CA GLY A 36 3.68 8.47 6.83
C GLY A 36 3.73 7.19 6.03
N CYS A 37 2.72 6.37 6.25
CA CYS A 37 2.58 5.11 5.52
C CYS A 37 1.73 5.37 4.29
N LEU A 38 2.28 5.10 3.13
CA LEU A 38 1.57 5.28 1.88
C LEU A 38 0.82 4.02 1.50
N VAL A 39 1.43 2.87 1.69
CA VAL A 39 0.83 1.58 1.34
C VAL A 39 1.18 0.57 2.42
N HIS A 40 0.22 -0.25 2.81
CA HIS A 40 0.46 -1.36 3.70
C HIS A 40 -0.24 -2.61 3.13
N ILE A 41 0.54 -3.62 2.84
CA ILE A 41 0.07 -4.89 2.33
C ILE A 41 0.45 -5.97 3.30
N GLU A 42 -0.45 -6.89 3.56
CA GLU A 42 -0.17 -8.04 4.41
C GLU A 42 -0.59 -9.32 3.68
N VAL A 43 0.27 -10.32 3.68
CA VAL A 43 -0.04 -11.61 3.09
C VAL A 43 -0.60 -12.49 4.20
N ILE A 44 -1.83 -12.94 4.05
CA ILE A 44 -2.50 -13.79 5.01
C ILE A 44 -3.01 -15.02 4.26
N GLY A 45 -2.38 -16.16 4.49
CA GLY A 45 -2.73 -17.37 3.77
C GLY A 45 -2.45 -17.19 2.28
N ASP A 46 -3.46 -17.41 1.46
CA ASP A 46 -3.32 -17.24 0.02
C ASP A 46 -3.88 -15.90 -0.45
N LYS A 47 -4.14 -14.99 0.46
CA LYS A 47 -4.71 -13.69 0.09
C LYS A 47 -3.74 -12.56 0.37
N ILE A 48 -3.87 -11.51 -0.41
CA ILE A 48 -3.09 -10.31 -0.22
C ILE A 48 -4.06 -9.24 0.27
N TRP A 49 -3.85 -8.79 1.50
CA TRP A 49 -4.69 -7.77 2.11
C TRP A 49 -4.04 -6.41 1.95
N ILE A 50 -4.78 -5.48 1.37
CA ILE A 50 -4.30 -4.10 1.26
C ILE A 50 -4.98 -3.31 2.36
N HIS A 51 -4.21 -2.97 3.39
CA HIS A 51 -4.74 -2.25 4.54
C HIS A 51 -4.73 -0.74 4.30
N ARG A 52 -3.83 -0.26 3.46
CA ARG A 52 -3.78 1.16 3.12
C ARG A 52 -3.24 1.30 1.71
N ASP A 53 -3.87 2.16 0.93
CA ASP A 53 -3.48 2.39 -0.44
C ASP A 53 -3.56 3.88 -0.72
N GLY A 54 -2.43 4.56 -0.59
CA GLY A 54 -2.34 5.98 -0.85
C GLY A 54 -1.78 6.35 -2.21
N LEU A 55 -1.57 5.35 -3.08
CA LEU A 55 -1.08 5.65 -4.43
C LEU A 55 -2.22 6.17 -5.29
N GLU A 56 -1.89 7.11 -6.17
CA GLU A 56 -2.91 7.73 -7.00
C GLU A 56 -3.62 6.72 -7.86
N ASP A 57 -2.90 5.80 -8.49
CA ASP A 57 -3.50 4.82 -9.35
C ASP A 57 -3.88 3.52 -8.62
N GLY A 58 -3.53 3.43 -7.34
CA GLY A 58 -3.88 2.28 -6.53
C GLY A 58 -2.91 1.12 -6.66
N ILE A 59 -2.45 0.57 -5.53
CA ILE A 59 -1.55 -0.58 -5.54
C ILE A 59 -2.28 -1.82 -6.04
N ALA A 60 -3.61 -1.91 -5.83
CA ALA A 60 -4.38 -3.05 -6.29
C ALA A 60 -4.29 -3.19 -7.80
N ASN A 61 -4.35 -2.08 -8.52
CA ASN A 61 -4.26 -2.12 -9.98
C ASN A 61 -2.88 -2.58 -10.43
N GLU A 62 -1.83 -2.18 -9.71
CA GLU A 62 -0.48 -2.60 -10.04
C GLU A 62 -0.31 -4.10 -9.80
N LEU A 63 -0.91 -4.64 -8.74
CA LEU A 63 -0.83 -6.07 -8.45
C LEU A 63 -1.56 -6.87 -9.54
N VAL A 64 -2.70 -6.38 -9.98
CA VAL A 64 -3.45 -7.04 -11.05
C VAL A 64 -2.64 -7.02 -12.35
N LYS A 65 -1.98 -5.90 -12.66
CA LYS A 65 -1.16 -5.80 -13.84
C LYS A 65 0.01 -6.77 -13.78
N ALA A 66 0.50 -7.05 -12.56
CA ALA A 66 1.60 -7.97 -12.37
C ALA A 66 1.17 -9.44 -12.41
N GLY A 67 -0.12 -9.69 -12.59
CA GLY A 67 -0.62 -11.05 -12.76
C GLY A 67 -1.33 -11.65 -11.56
N ILE A 68 -1.56 -10.87 -10.50
CA ILE A 68 -2.26 -11.38 -9.33
C ILE A 68 -3.76 -11.28 -9.56
N PRO A 69 -4.50 -12.39 -9.46
CA PRO A 69 -5.93 -12.35 -9.69
C PRO A 69 -6.66 -11.51 -8.65
N LYS A 70 -7.70 -10.82 -9.07
CA LYS A 70 -8.49 -10.00 -8.16
C LYS A 70 -9.07 -10.82 -7.02
N THR A 71 -9.32 -12.10 -7.25
CA THR A 71 -9.89 -12.99 -6.23
C THR A 71 -8.90 -13.30 -5.11
N GLN A 72 -7.63 -12.93 -5.27
CA GLN A 72 -6.64 -13.12 -4.25
C GLN A 72 -6.29 -11.81 -3.53
N ILE A 73 -6.93 -10.72 -3.88
CA ILE A 73 -6.66 -9.41 -3.31
C ILE A 73 -7.87 -8.98 -2.49
N VAL A 74 -7.66 -8.64 -1.22
CA VAL A 74 -8.72 -8.12 -0.36
C VAL A 74 -8.44 -6.65 -0.11
N LEU A 75 -9.43 -5.80 -0.38
CA LEU A 75 -9.30 -4.37 -0.11
C LEU A 75 -9.65 -4.13 1.35
N GLY A 76 -8.68 -4.37 2.23
CA GLY A 76 -8.88 -4.34 3.67
C GLY A 76 -9.21 -2.97 4.21
N PHE A 77 -8.98 -1.90 3.41
CA PHE A 77 -9.32 -0.55 3.83
C PHE A 77 -10.80 -0.25 3.64
N HIS A 78 -11.55 -1.15 3.00
CA HIS A 78 -13.00 -1.02 2.93
C HIS A 78 -13.66 -1.85 4.02
N PRO A 79 -14.74 -1.41 4.60
CA PRO A 79 -15.45 -2.21 5.61
C PRO A 79 -16.04 -3.48 4.96
N PRO A 80 -16.28 -4.52 5.74
CA PRO A 80 -16.73 -5.80 5.19
C PRO A 80 -18.01 -5.71 4.36
N ASN A 81 -18.91 -4.79 4.67
CA ASN A 81 -20.15 -4.67 3.94
C ASN A 81 -19.98 -4.04 2.56
N ILE A 82 -18.84 -3.39 2.31
CA ILE A 82 -18.56 -2.79 1.00
C ILE A 82 -17.81 -3.77 0.11
N ARG A 83 -17.01 -4.66 0.70
CA ARG A 83 -16.16 -5.57 -0.08
C ARG A 83 -16.92 -6.41 -1.12
N PRO A 84 -18.16 -6.91 -0.84
CA PRO A 84 -18.87 -7.69 -1.84
C PRO A 84 -19.28 -6.89 -3.09
N HIS A 85 -19.24 -5.56 -3.00
CA HIS A 85 -19.61 -4.71 -4.13
C HIS A 85 -18.39 -4.38 -4.99
N THR A 86 -17.23 -4.92 -4.66
CA THR A 86 -16.03 -4.73 -5.47
C THR A 86 -15.79 -6.00 -6.29
N GLU A 87 -14.85 -5.92 -7.22
CA GLU A 87 -14.50 -7.10 -7.99
C GLU A 87 -13.43 -7.91 -7.28
N PHE A 88 -12.99 -7.49 -6.10
CA PHE A 88 -11.92 -8.13 -5.35
C PHE A 88 -12.50 -9.09 -4.31
N ALA A 89 -11.64 -9.86 -3.67
CA ALA A 89 -12.07 -10.84 -2.70
C ALA A 89 -12.72 -10.17 -1.48
N VAL A 90 -13.65 -10.86 -0.83
CA VAL A 90 -14.34 -10.29 0.32
C VAL A 90 -13.60 -10.57 1.62
N ASN A 91 -12.80 -11.62 1.67
CA ASN A 91 -11.97 -11.92 2.85
C ASN A 91 -10.96 -13.01 2.49
#